data_566b78703e030d3e52b9247bab193da0
#
_entry.id   566b78703e030d3e52b9247bab193da0
#
_cell.length_a   1.000
_cell.length_b   1.000
_cell.length_c   1.000
_cell.angle_alpha   90.00
_cell.angle_beta   90.00
_cell.angle_gamma   90.00
#
_symmetry.space_group_name_H-M   'P 1'
#
loop_
_entity.id
_entity.type
_entity.pdbx_description
1 polymer ?
#
loop_
_entity_poly.entity_id
_entity_poly.type
_entity_poly.pdbx_seq_one_letter_code
_entity_poly.pdbx_strand_id
1 'polypeptide(L)'
;FSHMRELVPTATVARGGPVIPLPYALRDDLDDVMFQPLQPSAFAAPMSWAQSLAANYTDGIVVLHKGAIVYERYFGALTPDATHIAFSVTKSFVGTLGAMLVADGRLDPDAPTASILPELAASGFASATVRNLLDMRLGIEFSEDYTDPHAGVWNFARAGGFMPVRPDYTGPRHFYDF
;
A
#
# COMPACT_ATOMS: atom_id res chain seq x y z
N PHE A 1 -9.02 4.82 8.85
CA PHE A 1 -8.64 3.88 7.75
C PHE A 1 -9.37 2.53 7.83
N SER A 2 -10.02 2.20 8.96
CA SER A 2 -10.77 0.95 9.14
C SER A 2 -12.20 0.98 8.56
N HIS A 3 -12.70 2.14 8.14
CA HIS A 3 -14.09 2.37 7.72
C HIS A 3 -14.23 2.71 6.22
N MET A 4 -13.32 2.26 5.38
CA MET A 4 -13.35 2.58 3.94
C MET A 4 -14.63 2.11 3.23
N ARG A 5 -15.28 1.06 3.74
CA ARG A 5 -16.56 0.57 3.20
C ARG A 5 -17.72 1.55 3.31
N GLU A 6 -17.60 2.51 4.23
CA GLU A 6 -18.60 3.56 4.45
C GLU A 6 -18.40 4.75 3.50
N LEU A 7 -17.23 4.85 2.87
CA LEU A 7 -16.83 5.98 2.03
C LEU A 7 -16.87 5.65 0.55
N VAL A 8 -16.50 4.42 0.17
CA VAL A 8 -16.38 3.99 -1.22
C VAL A 8 -17.00 2.61 -1.43
N PRO A 9 -17.55 2.31 -2.62
CA PRO A 9 -18.02 0.97 -2.96
C PRO A 9 -16.89 -0.06 -2.83
N THR A 10 -17.16 -1.17 -2.16
CA THR A 10 -16.18 -2.24 -1.94
C THR A 10 -16.78 -3.60 -2.22
N ALA A 11 -15.93 -4.54 -2.64
CA ALA A 11 -16.29 -5.96 -2.75
C ALA A 11 -15.38 -6.78 -1.82
N THR A 12 -15.92 -7.87 -1.29
CA THR A 12 -15.16 -8.80 -0.46
C THR A 12 -14.67 -9.97 -1.28
N VAL A 13 -13.35 -10.18 -1.30
CA VAL A 13 -12.76 -11.43 -1.78
C VAL A 13 -12.56 -12.33 -0.57
N ALA A 14 -13.38 -13.39 -0.48
CA ALA A 14 -13.32 -14.29 0.65
C ALA A 14 -12.03 -15.14 0.60
N ARG A 15 -11.44 -15.39 1.77
CA ARG A 15 -10.35 -16.36 1.89
C ARG A 15 -10.88 -17.77 1.63
N GLY A 16 -10.20 -18.53 0.77
CA GLY A 16 -10.58 -19.90 0.41
C GLY A 16 -9.69 -21.00 0.99
N GLY A 17 -8.56 -20.65 1.62
CA GLY A 17 -7.61 -21.63 2.13
C GLY A 17 -7.74 -21.92 3.64
N PRO A 18 -7.07 -22.97 4.14
CA PRO A 18 -7.00 -23.26 5.56
C PRO A 18 -6.24 -22.15 6.30
N VAL A 19 -6.57 -21.94 7.58
CA VAL A 19 -5.78 -21.10 8.47
C VAL A 19 -4.65 -21.93 9.05
N ILE A 20 -3.42 -21.45 8.88
CA ILE A 20 -2.27 -21.99 9.59
C ILE A 20 -2.03 -21.08 10.80
N PRO A 21 -2.31 -21.54 12.02
CA PRO A 21 -2.09 -20.74 13.21
C PRO A 21 -0.60 -20.52 13.43
N LEU A 22 -0.22 -19.31 13.81
CA LEU A 22 1.13 -18.97 14.22
C LEU A 22 1.22 -19.09 15.74
N PRO A 23 2.26 -19.72 16.30
CA PRO A 23 2.46 -19.78 17.73
C PRO A 23 2.78 -18.38 18.29
N TYR A 24 2.38 -18.14 19.52
CA TYR A 24 2.74 -16.93 20.26
C TYR A 24 3.94 -17.20 21.16
N ALA A 25 4.90 -16.28 21.14
CA ALA A 25 6.05 -16.19 22.04
C ALA A 25 6.24 -14.73 22.43
N LEU A 26 5.19 -14.13 23.00
CA LEU A 26 5.12 -12.70 23.28
C LEU A 26 6.26 -12.25 24.20
N ARG A 27 6.81 -11.09 23.89
CA ARG A 27 7.82 -10.37 24.67
C ARG A 27 7.21 -9.11 25.23
N ASP A 28 7.42 -8.85 26.49
CA ASP A 28 6.98 -7.67 27.25
C ASP A 28 8.03 -6.56 27.31
N ASP A 29 9.28 -6.88 26.96
CA ASP A 29 10.42 -5.95 26.97
C ASP A 29 10.52 -5.08 25.71
N LEU A 30 9.74 -5.35 24.66
CA LEU A 30 9.87 -4.64 23.38
C LEU A 30 9.37 -3.19 23.44
N ASP A 31 8.42 -2.88 24.29
CA ASP A 31 7.90 -1.51 24.46
C ASP A 31 8.99 -0.54 24.94
N ASP A 32 9.97 -1.02 25.69
CA ASP A 32 11.06 -0.24 26.27
C ASP A 32 12.32 -0.18 25.40
N VAL A 33 12.34 -0.85 24.25
CA VAL A 33 13.47 -0.78 23.31
C VAL A 33 13.66 0.65 22.83
N MET A 34 14.84 1.22 23.15
CA MET A 34 15.21 2.58 22.76
C MET A 34 15.91 2.61 21.41
N PHE A 35 15.59 3.60 20.59
CA PHE A 35 16.30 3.87 19.34
C PHE A 35 16.35 5.36 19.02
N GLN A 36 17.25 5.72 18.11
CA GLN A 36 17.41 7.07 17.58
C GLN A 36 16.72 7.13 16.22
N PRO A 37 15.70 7.99 16.02
CA PRO A 37 15.11 8.23 14.70
C PRO A 37 16.16 8.72 13.70
N LEU A 38 16.09 8.24 12.45
CA LEU A 38 17.07 8.56 11.41
C LEU A 38 16.94 9.99 10.86
N GLN A 39 15.74 10.56 10.92
CA GLN A 39 15.50 11.89 10.37
C GLN A 39 15.53 12.97 11.45
N PRO A 40 16.14 14.14 11.17
CA PRO A 40 16.10 15.31 12.04
C PRO A 40 14.73 16.01 11.90
N SER A 41 13.67 15.37 12.36
CA SER A 41 12.33 15.93 12.44
C SER A 41 11.96 16.26 13.88
N ALA A 42 10.71 16.50 14.15
CA ALA A 42 10.18 16.67 15.51
C ALA A 42 10.53 15.51 16.49
N PHE A 43 11.10 14.41 15.98
CA PHE A 43 11.53 13.22 16.71
C PHE A 43 13.06 13.09 16.84
N ALA A 44 13.78 14.20 16.89
CA ALA A 44 15.24 14.19 16.96
C ALA A 44 15.82 13.59 18.25
N ALA A 45 15.03 13.41 19.30
CA ALA A 45 15.46 12.77 20.54
C ALA A 45 15.28 11.23 20.48
N PRO A 46 16.12 10.47 21.21
CA PRO A 46 15.88 9.05 21.40
C PRO A 46 14.47 8.79 21.96
N MET A 47 13.81 7.73 21.48
CA MET A 47 12.48 7.36 21.94
C MET A 47 12.37 5.85 22.13
N SER A 48 11.41 5.42 22.95
CA SER A 48 11.09 4.00 23.07
C SER A 48 10.24 3.52 21.90
N TRP A 49 10.19 2.20 21.70
CA TRP A 49 9.32 1.58 20.71
C TRP A 49 7.86 1.98 20.91
N ALA A 50 7.36 1.94 22.13
CA ALA A 50 5.99 2.36 22.43
C ALA A 50 5.73 3.83 22.09
N GLN A 51 6.67 4.73 22.40
CA GLN A 51 6.60 6.14 22.00
C GLN A 51 6.56 6.30 20.48
N SER A 52 7.35 5.51 19.75
CA SER A 52 7.37 5.51 18.29
C SER A 52 6.02 5.10 17.69
N LEU A 53 5.38 4.08 18.23
CA LEU A 53 4.06 3.64 17.75
C LEU A 53 3.02 4.77 17.87
N ALA A 54 3.02 5.46 19.01
CA ALA A 54 2.12 6.60 19.23
C ALA A 54 2.45 7.77 18.30
N ALA A 55 3.74 8.10 18.13
CA ALA A 55 4.19 9.20 17.28
C ALA A 55 3.89 9.01 15.80
N ASN A 56 3.84 7.76 15.34
CA ASN A 56 3.51 7.39 13.96
C ASN A 56 2.03 7.07 13.75
N TYR A 57 1.16 7.33 14.72
CA TYR A 57 -0.28 7.05 14.61
C TYR A 57 -0.56 5.60 14.21
N THR A 58 0.20 4.65 14.78
CA THR A 58 0.07 3.24 14.46
C THR A 58 -1.28 2.71 14.90
N ASP A 59 -2.05 2.12 13.99
CA ASP A 59 -3.32 1.48 14.29
C ASP A 59 -3.15 0.00 14.67
N GLY A 60 -2.17 -0.68 14.08
CA GLY A 60 -1.88 -2.08 14.41
C GLY A 60 -0.48 -2.49 13.99
N ILE A 61 0.09 -3.43 14.74
CA ILE A 61 1.39 -4.00 14.45
C ILE A 61 1.48 -5.44 14.91
N VAL A 62 2.08 -6.28 14.08
CA VAL A 62 2.47 -7.65 14.41
C VAL A 62 3.93 -7.85 14.05
N VAL A 63 4.73 -8.38 14.96
CA VAL A 63 6.13 -8.75 14.70
C VAL A 63 6.27 -10.27 14.83
N LEU A 64 6.77 -10.87 13.75
CA LEU A 64 7.13 -12.28 13.71
C LEU A 64 8.63 -12.46 13.85
N HIS A 65 9.03 -13.40 14.71
CA HIS A 65 10.42 -13.82 14.82
C HIS A 65 10.48 -15.35 14.85
N LYS A 66 11.26 -15.95 13.95
CA LYS A 66 11.43 -17.41 13.83
C LYS A 66 10.10 -18.17 13.77
N GLY A 67 9.11 -17.62 13.05
CA GLY A 67 7.81 -18.26 12.86
C GLY A 67 6.82 -18.11 14.01
N ALA A 68 7.16 -17.35 15.07
CA ALA A 68 6.25 -17.06 16.18
C ALA A 68 5.94 -15.55 16.25
N ILE A 69 4.74 -15.21 16.73
CA ILE A 69 4.34 -13.84 17.02
C ILE A 69 4.99 -13.45 18.35
N VAL A 70 5.91 -12.49 18.31
CA VAL A 70 6.63 -12.00 19.48
C VAL A 70 6.09 -10.67 20.00
N TYR A 71 5.33 -9.95 19.17
CA TYR A 71 4.70 -8.69 19.55
C TYR A 71 3.45 -8.49 18.70
N GLU A 72 2.35 -8.08 19.32
CA GLU A 72 1.09 -7.78 18.65
C GLU A 72 0.34 -6.72 19.44
N ARG A 73 -0.03 -5.63 18.80
CA ARG A 73 -0.78 -4.52 19.40
C ARG A 73 -1.75 -3.93 18.39
N TYR A 74 -2.88 -3.48 18.89
CA TYR A 74 -3.91 -2.76 18.14
C TYR A 74 -4.30 -1.49 18.89
N PHE A 75 -4.57 -0.42 18.16
CA PHE A 75 -4.87 0.89 18.73
C PHE A 75 -6.09 1.50 18.06
N GLY A 76 -6.72 2.47 18.74
CA GLY A 76 -7.88 3.17 18.21
C GLY A 76 -9.04 2.22 17.92
N ALA A 77 -9.58 2.27 16.71
CA ALA A 77 -10.71 1.45 16.26
C ALA A 77 -10.28 0.10 15.65
N LEU A 78 -8.98 -0.15 15.48
CA LEU A 78 -8.51 -1.39 14.88
C LEU A 78 -8.54 -2.54 15.90
N THR A 79 -9.04 -3.68 15.45
CA THR A 79 -9.04 -4.95 16.19
C THR A 79 -8.41 -6.04 15.31
N PRO A 80 -8.04 -7.21 15.87
CA PRO A 80 -7.46 -8.31 15.11
C PRO A 80 -8.27 -8.73 13.88
N ASP A 81 -9.59 -8.62 13.96
CA ASP A 81 -10.52 -9.07 12.92
C ASP A 81 -11.04 -7.90 12.06
N ALA A 82 -10.67 -6.66 12.37
CA ALA A 82 -11.09 -5.50 11.60
C ALA A 82 -10.30 -5.37 10.30
N THR A 83 -10.96 -4.79 9.29
CA THR A 83 -10.28 -4.45 8.04
C THR A 83 -9.57 -3.11 8.19
N HIS A 84 -8.45 -2.95 7.48
CA HIS A 84 -7.72 -1.70 7.39
C HIS A 84 -7.29 -1.45 5.95
N ILE A 85 -7.25 -0.19 5.50
CA ILE A 85 -6.74 0.13 4.17
C ILE A 85 -5.25 -0.19 4.08
N ALA A 86 -4.86 -0.88 3.03
CA ALA A 86 -3.47 -1.31 2.83
C ALA A 86 -2.64 -0.33 2.00
N PHE A 87 -3.28 0.68 1.38
CA PHE A 87 -2.60 1.61 0.47
C PHE A 87 -1.61 0.89 -0.46
N SER A 88 -0.38 1.35 -0.56
CA SER A 88 0.62 0.77 -1.46
C SER A 88 1.10 -0.63 -1.07
N VAL A 89 0.81 -1.13 0.12
CA VAL A 89 1.03 -2.55 0.44
C VAL A 89 0.23 -3.46 -0.51
N THR A 90 -0.90 -2.97 -1.05
CA THR A 90 -1.65 -3.65 -2.12
C THR A 90 -0.77 -4.01 -3.32
N LYS A 91 0.22 -3.18 -3.68
CA LYS A 91 1.16 -3.47 -4.77
C LYS A 91 1.98 -4.74 -4.52
N SER A 92 2.30 -5.05 -3.27
CA SER A 92 3.00 -6.29 -2.91
C SER A 92 2.16 -7.54 -3.20
N PHE A 93 0.85 -7.48 -2.96
CA PHE A 93 -0.07 -8.56 -3.31
C PHE A 93 -0.21 -8.71 -4.83
N VAL A 94 -0.45 -7.60 -5.54
CA VAL A 94 -0.60 -7.61 -7.01
C VAL A 94 0.70 -8.04 -7.67
N GLY A 95 1.85 -7.54 -7.23
CA GLY A 95 3.17 -7.94 -7.73
C GLY A 95 3.45 -9.42 -7.50
N THR A 96 3.08 -9.97 -6.33
CA THR A 96 3.20 -11.41 -6.04
C THR A 96 2.34 -12.24 -6.99
N LEU A 97 1.08 -11.85 -7.23
CA LEU A 97 0.21 -12.52 -8.20
C LEU A 97 0.79 -12.45 -9.61
N GLY A 98 1.33 -11.29 -10.02
CA GLY A 98 2.02 -11.13 -11.30
C GLY A 98 3.22 -12.06 -11.41
N ALA A 99 4.06 -12.15 -10.38
CA ALA A 99 5.22 -13.05 -10.35
C ALA A 99 4.81 -14.52 -10.41
N MET A 100 3.70 -14.90 -9.76
CA MET A 100 3.15 -16.27 -9.88
C MET A 100 2.72 -16.57 -11.32
N LEU A 101 2.03 -15.65 -12.00
CA LEU A 101 1.63 -15.83 -13.40
C LEU A 101 2.84 -15.94 -14.33
N VAL A 102 3.91 -15.21 -14.06
CA VAL A 102 5.18 -15.33 -14.79
C VAL A 102 5.80 -16.71 -14.57
N ALA A 103 5.86 -17.18 -13.31
CA ALA A 103 6.40 -18.48 -12.97
C ALA A 103 5.61 -19.64 -13.62
N ASP A 104 4.29 -19.48 -13.75
CA ASP A 104 3.40 -20.44 -14.40
C ASP A 104 3.44 -20.35 -15.94
N GLY A 105 4.23 -19.45 -16.53
CA GLY A 105 4.32 -19.22 -17.97
C GLY A 105 3.05 -18.61 -18.58
N ARG A 106 2.15 -18.06 -17.77
CA ARG A 106 0.88 -17.45 -18.19
C ARG A 106 1.00 -15.96 -18.47
N LEU A 107 2.08 -15.33 -18.05
CA LEU A 107 2.39 -13.93 -18.28
C LEU A 107 3.86 -13.83 -18.71
N ASP A 108 4.09 -13.29 -19.90
CA ASP A 108 5.45 -13.02 -20.38
C ASP A 108 5.95 -11.71 -19.77
N PRO A 109 6.99 -11.72 -18.93
CA PRO A 109 7.51 -10.51 -18.33
C PRO A 109 8.12 -9.53 -19.34
N ASP A 110 8.53 -9.98 -20.50
CA ASP A 110 9.15 -9.16 -21.54
C ASP A 110 8.13 -8.68 -22.59
N ALA A 111 6.87 -9.12 -22.49
CA ALA A 111 5.80 -8.65 -23.36
C ALA A 111 5.56 -7.16 -23.18
N PRO A 112 5.38 -6.39 -24.28
CA PRO A 112 4.93 -5.01 -24.19
C PRO A 112 3.58 -4.91 -23.53
N THR A 113 3.41 -3.97 -22.61
CA THR A 113 2.12 -3.75 -21.91
C THR A 113 0.97 -3.49 -22.89
N ALA A 114 1.22 -2.72 -23.96
CA ALA A 114 0.24 -2.41 -24.99
C ALA A 114 -0.18 -3.65 -25.83
N SER A 115 0.58 -4.73 -25.83
CA SER A 115 0.16 -5.98 -26.49
C SER A 115 -0.89 -6.75 -25.70
N ILE A 116 -0.98 -6.49 -24.38
CA ILE A 116 -1.93 -7.11 -23.45
C ILE A 116 -3.12 -6.17 -23.23
N LEU A 117 -2.84 -4.87 -23.11
CA LEU A 117 -3.80 -3.80 -22.88
C LEU A 117 -3.65 -2.74 -24.00
N PRO A 118 -4.28 -2.96 -25.17
CA PRO A 118 -4.13 -2.06 -26.35
C PRO A 118 -4.52 -0.62 -26.07
N GLU A 119 -5.40 -0.35 -25.12
CA GLU A 119 -5.80 0.98 -24.67
C GLU A 119 -4.63 1.81 -24.13
N LEU A 120 -3.55 1.18 -23.68
CA LEU A 120 -2.36 1.86 -23.19
C LEU A 120 -1.38 2.27 -24.28
N ALA A 121 -1.65 1.92 -25.55
CA ALA A 121 -0.74 2.20 -26.67
C ALA A 121 -0.50 3.70 -26.91
N ALA A 122 -1.41 4.58 -26.50
CA ALA A 122 -1.28 6.03 -26.61
C ALA A 122 -0.84 6.73 -25.29
N SER A 123 -0.45 5.96 -24.28
CA SER A 123 -0.07 6.48 -22.97
C SER A 123 1.43 6.40 -22.71
N GLY A 124 1.89 6.92 -21.58
CA GLY A 124 3.26 6.77 -21.09
C GLY A 124 3.68 5.32 -20.82
N PHE A 125 2.72 4.37 -20.82
CA PHE A 125 2.97 2.93 -20.66
C PHE A 125 3.22 2.21 -22.00
N ALA A 126 3.09 2.87 -23.15
CA ALA A 126 3.13 2.24 -24.48
C ALA A 126 4.42 1.42 -24.73
N SER A 127 5.56 1.90 -24.24
CA SER A 127 6.89 1.25 -24.38
C SER A 127 7.26 0.37 -23.19
N ALA A 128 6.41 0.30 -22.16
CA ALA A 128 6.69 -0.47 -20.96
C ALA A 128 6.47 -1.98 -21.21
N THR A 129 7.30 -2.80 -20.60
CA THR A 129 7.08 -4.25 -20.49
C THR A 129 6.37 -4.58 -19.18
N VAL A 130 5.80 -5.78 -19.09
CA VAL A 130 5.25 -6.31 -17.83
C VAL A 130 6.29 -6.25 -16.71
N ARG A 131 7.54 -6.56 -17.01
CA ARG A 131 8.67 -6.46 -16.05
C ARG A 131 8.83 -5.03 -15.53
N ASN A 132 8.76 -4.02 -16.42
CA ASN A 132 8.86 -2.63 -15.98
C ASN A 132 7.75 -2.25 -15.00
N LEU A 133 6.52 -2.77 -15.19
CA LEU A 133 5.42 -2.56 -14.26
C LEU A 133 5.67 -3.26 -12.92
N LEU A 134 6.10 -4.53 -12.94
CA LEU A 134 6.38 -5.29 -11.71
C LEU A 134 7.52 -4.67 -10.90
N ASP A 135 8.53 -4.13 -11.58
CA ASP A 135 9.69 -3.46 -10.97
C ASP A 135 9.41 -1.99 -10.63
N MET A 136 8.23 -1.44 -10.98
CA MET A 136 7.87 -0.03 -10.85
C MET A 136 8.89 0.92 -11.52
N ARG A 137 9.43 0.52 -12.69
CA ARG A 137 10.49 1.23 -13.43
C ARG A 137 9.93 1.83 -14.71
N LEU A 138 9.21 2.92 -14.56
CA LEU A 138 8.54 3.63 -15.66
C LEU A 138 9.02 5.08 -15.73
N GLY A 139 9.19 5.59 -16.96
CA GLY A 139 9.48 7.00 -17.22
C GLY A 139 8.22 7.81 -17.52
N ILE A 140 7.19 7.66 -16.70
CA ILE A 140 5.93 8.43 -16.84
C ILE A 140 6.04 9.79 -16.15
N GLU A 141 5.31 10.77 -16.67
CA GLU A 141 5.20 12.10 -16.06
C GLU A 141 4.19 12.04 -14.91
N PHE A 142 4.67 11.64 -13.75
CA PHE A 142 3.87 11.53 -12.53
C PHE A 142 4.69 11.90 -11.30
N SER A 143 4.16 12.77 -10.46
CA SER A 143 4.81 13.21 -9.23
C SER A 143 4.00 12.78 -8.00
N GLU A 144 4.68 12.23 -7.01
CA GLU A 144 4.18 11.98 -5.66
C GLU A 144 4.77 12.97 -4.65
N ASP A 145 5.14 14.17 -5.07
CA ASP A 145 5.54 15.22 -4.12
C ASP A 145 4.30 15.73 -3.37
N TYR A 146 4.12 15.22 -2.16
CA TYR A 146 3.00 15.58 -1.29
C TYR A 146 3.08 17.03 -0.78
N THR A 147 4.19 17.73 -0.99
CA THR A 147 4.35 19.14 -0.64
C THR A 147 3.95 20.08 -1.78
N ASP A 148 3.92 19.58 -3.02
CA ASP A 148 3.45 20.31 -4.19
C ASP A 148 1.94 20.10 -4.40
N PRO A 149 1.10 21.16 -4.27
CA PRO A 149 -0.35 21.04 -4.46
C PRO A 149 -0.75 20.71 -5.91
N HIS A 150 0.17 20.80 -6.87
CA HIS A 150 -0.06 20.50 -8.30
C HIS A 150 0.45 19.11 -8.69
N ALA A 151 1.05 18.36 -7.78
CA ALA A 151 1.56 17.01 -8.06
C ALA A 151 0.46 16.08 -8.59
N GLY A 152 0.84 15.16 -9.49
CA GLY A 152 -0.07 14.19 -10.13
C GLY A 152 -0.81 13.31 -9.12
N VAL A 153 -0.19 13.02 -7.97
CA VAL A 153 -0.80 12.22 -6.88
C VAL A 153 -2.14 12.79 -6.41
N TRP A 154 -2.35 14.10 -6.44
CA TRP A 154 -3.62 14.71 -6.03
C TRP A 154 -4.75 14.47 -7.03
N ASN A 155 -4.44 14.42 -8.32
CA ASN A 155 -5.41 14.02 -9.34
C ASN A 155 -5.75 12.53 -9.21
N PHE A 156 -4.73 11.70 -8.98
CA PHE A 156 -4.92 10.28 -8.71
C PHE A 156 -5.81 10.05 -7.48
N ALA A 157 -5.57 10.77 -6.39
CA ALA A 157 -6.39 10.70 -5.18
C ALA A 157 -7.86 11.09 -5.43
N ARG A 158 -8.10 12.10 -6.27
CA ARG A 158 -9.47 12.51 -6.68
C ARG A 158 -10.12 11.44 -7.55
N ALA A 159 -9.40 10.92 -8.53
CA ALA A 159 -9.88 9.85 -9.40
C ALA A 159 -10.25 8.57 -8.62
N GLY A 160 -9.51 8.28 -7.55
CA GLY A 160 -9.76 7.15 -6.65
C GLY A 160 -10.83 7.40 -5.59
N GLY A 161 -11.42 8.60 -5.52
CA GLY A 161 -12.43 8.94 -4.51
C GLY A 161 -11.86 9.21 -3.10
N PHE A 162 -10.53 9.31 -2.96
CA PHE A 162 -9.88 9.61 -1.67
C PHE A 162 -9.88 11.10 -1.33
N MET A 163 -10.20 11.95 -2.29
CA MET A 163 -10.34 13.39 -2.08
C MET A 163 -11.66 13.90 -2.69
N PRO A 164 -12.29 14.90 -2.06
CA PRO A 164 -13.49 15.51 -2.61
C PRO A 164 -13.19 16.23 -3.93
N VAL A 165 -14.12 16.11 -4.86
CA VAL A 165 -14.07 16.77 -6.17
C VAL A 165 -14.96 18.01 -6.12
N ARG A 166 -14.40 19.18 -6.41
CA ARG A 166 -15.19 20.42 -6.51
C ARG A 166 -16.05 20.41 -7.78
N PRO A 167 -17.19 21.12 -7.79
CA PRO A 167 -18.05 21.16 -8.99
C PRO A 167 -17.35 21.67 -10.26
N ASP A 168 -16.39 22.59 -10.11
CA ASP A 168 -15.58 23.20 -11.17
C ASP A 168 -14.33 22.40 -11.55
N TYR A 169 -14.10 21.24 -10.93
CA TYR A 169 -12.95 20.41 -11.24
C TYR A 169 -13.10 19.73 -12.61
N THR A 170 -12.13 19.92 -13.48
CA THR A 170 -12.10 19.41 -14.85
C THR A 170 -11.13 18.25 -15.07
N GLY A 171 -10.39 17.87 -14.02
CA GLY A 171 -9.45 16.74 -14.08
C GLY A 171 -10.13 15.36 -14.00
N PRO A 172 -9.32 14.28 -13.97
CA PRO A 172 -9.80 12.90 -13.91
C PRO A 172 -10.75 12.64 -12.72
N ARG A 173 -11.86 11.97 -12.96
CA ARG A 173 -12.87 11.59 -11.94
C ARG A 173 -12.92 10.10 -11.68
N HIS A 174 -12.28 9.31 -12.54
CA HIS A 174 -12.14 7.86 -12.44
C HIS A 174 -10.72 7.46 -12.81
N PHE A 175 -10.25 6.32 -12.33
CA PHE A 175 -8.94 5.80 -12.70
C PHE A 175 -8.77 5.58 -14.22
N TYR A 176 -9.87 5.34 -14.94
CA TYR A 176 -9.85 5.21 -16.41
C TYR A 176 -9.76 6.55 -17.17
N ASP A 177 -9.91 7.68 -16.46
CA ASP A 177 -9.73 9.02 -17.04
C ASP A 177 -8.28 9.52 -16.86
N PHE A 178 -7.47 8.77 -16.12
CA PHE A 178 -6.10 9.13 -15.72
C PHE A 178 -5.08 8.56 -16.71
#